data_110ef9d6278cee4a3400cc1d40bc9851
#
_entry.id   110ef9d6278cee4a3400cc1d40bc9851
#
_cell.length_a   1.000
_cell.length_b   1.000
_cell.length_c   1.000
_cell.angle_alpha   90.00
_cell.angle_beta   90.00
_cell.angle_gamma   90.00
#
_symmetry.space_group_name_H-M   'P 1'
#
loop_
_entity.id
_entity.type
_entity.pdbx_description
1 polymer ?
#
loop_
_entity_poly.entity_id
_entity_poly.type
_entity_poly.pdbx_seq_one_letter_code
_entity_poly.pdbx_strand_id
1 'polypeptide(L)'
;MVWGMNSPKPDSDPATVVPKPSTPVDSGAQTMAALRGEIDAIDGELARLIAKRSGFAHAIAQAKLCTGDIGFGWRPAREVEILRSILEREPDLDPDLAATVWRALIAANLAAQGGLEIITTLEAATWARLAFSTAGQTHVAESEQALLEALTQGERRIGCLPWPVGGQTWWRKMMNGAFADLYVCAASPPVRSHSAPAALLVARRLPESSGDDITLLAGPTSILTVQGGQVISAIGDQSLMQVPRFIDADVLLPSGIRRIGCFALA
;
A
#
# COMPACT_ATOMS: atom_id res chain seq x y z
N MET A 1 -77.03 28.72 16.49
CA MET A 1 -76.52 28.70 17.89
C MET A 1 -75.07 28.52 17.86
N VAL A 2 -74.42 29.53 18.33
CA VAL A 2 -72.94 29.76 18.31
C VAL A 2 -72.37 29.14 19.55
N TRP A 3 -71.23 28.45 19.39
CA TRP A 3 -70.26 28.32 20.48
C TRP A 3 -68.84 28.38 19.90
N GLY A 4 -68.16 29.48 20.21
CA GLY A 4 -66.75 29.64 19.97
C GLY A 4 -65.99 28.91 21.07
N MET A 5 -64.95 28.22 20.67
CA MET A 5 -63.86 27.73 21.61
C MET A 5 -62.58 28.39 21.26
N ASN A 6 -62.15 29.22 22.18
CA ASN A 6 -60.83 29.87 22.26
C ASN A 6 -59.76 28.82 22.58
N SER A 7 -58.83 28.62 21.68
CA SER A 7 -57.62 27.81 21.96
C SER A 7 -56.51 28.71 22.47
N PRO A 8 -55.80 28.35 23.56
CA PRO A 8 -54.69 29.13 24.07
C PRO A 8 -53.48 29.00 23.17
N LYS A 9 -52.75 30.10 22.99
CA LYS A 9 -51.43 30.15 22.35
C LYS A 9 -50.44 29.30 23.15
N PRO A 10 -49.56 28.56 22.51
CA PRO A 10 -48.41 27.97 23.22
C PRO A 10 -47.41 29.06 23.60
N ASP A 11 -46.94 28.94 24.81
CA ASP A 11 -45.89 29.76 25.41
C ASP A 11 -44.60 29.72 24.61
N SER A 12 -44.02 30.90 24.46
CA SER A 12 -42.69 31.11 23.90
C SER A 12 -41.64 30.51 24.82
N ASP A 13 -41.00 29.47 24.33
CA ASP A 13 -39.80 28.90 24.94
C ASP A 13 -38.70 29.97 25.08
N PRO A 14 -38.03 30.09 26.23
CA PRO A 14 -36.91 31.03 26.41
C PRO A 14 -35.73 30.62 25.52
N ALA A 15 -35.34 31.53 24.63
CA ALA A 15 -34.17 31.43 23.80
C ALA A 15 -32.94 30.93 24.63
N THR A 16 -32.44 29.76 24.27
CA THR A 16 -31.15 29.26 24.70
C THR A 16 -30.10 30.24 24.18
N VAL A 17 -29.61 31.11 25.08
CA VAL A 17 -28.51 32.01 24.82
C VAL A 17 -27.25 31.15 24.70
N VAL A 18 -26.85 30.88 23.48
CA VAL A 18 -25.53 30.37 23.17
C VAL A 18 -24.53 31.46 23.63
N PRO A 19 -23.62 31.18 24.56
CA PRO A 19 -22.63 32.18 24.98
C PRO A 19 -21.74 32.49 23.76
N LYS A 20 -21.79 33.75 23.35
CA LYS A 20 -20.89 34.31 22.34
C LYS A 20 -19.45 34.19 22.89
N PRO A 21 -18.48 33.60 22.18
CA PRO A 21 -17.09 33.58 22.68
C PRO A 21 -16.59 35.03 22.74
N SER A 22 -16.41 35.53 23.95
CA SER A 22 -15.82 36.82 24.23
C SER A 22 -14.31 36.67 24.26
N THR A 23 -13.66 36.69 23.10
CA THR A 23 -12.23 36.96 22.98
C THR A 23 -11.99 37.91 21.83
N PRO A 24 -11.21 39.01 22.07
CA PRO A 24 -10.98 40.00 21.01
C PRO A 24 -10.13 39.43 19.91
N VAL A 25 -10.52 39.71 18.68
CA VAL A 25 -9.93 39.20 17.40
C VAL A 25 -8.55 39.84 17.09
N ASP A 26 -7.84 40.35 18.06
CA ASP A 26 -6.52 40.98 17.87
C ASP A 26 -5.35 39.99 18.10
N SER A 27 -5.66 38.71 18.36
CA SER A 27 -4.65 37.66 18.56
C SER A 27 -4.34 36.83 17.32
N GLY A 28 -5.02 37.03 16.19
CA GLY A 28 -4.91 36.13 15.03
C GLY A 28 -3.50 36.10 14.41
N ALA A 29 -2.85 37.23 14.27
CA ALA A 29 -1.50 37.30 13.70
C ALA A 29 -0.42 36.74 14.65
N GLN A 30 -0.52 37.00 15.94
CA GLN A 30 0.36 36.43 16.96
C GLN A 30 0.11 34.92 17.13
N THR A 31 -1.15 34.48 17.07
CA THR A 31 -1.51 33.07 17.10
C THR A 31 -0.96 32.32 15.88
N MET A 32 -1.06 32.89 14.69
CA MET A 32 -0.51 32.31 13.45
C MET A 32 1.02 32.23 13.47
N ALA A 33 1.71 33.25 14.00
CA ALA A 33 3.16 33.24 14.14
C ALA A 33 3.62 32.18 15.16
N ALA A 34 2.91 32.05 16.28
CA ALA A 34 3.18 31.01 17.28
C ALA A 34 3.00 29.60 16.71
N LEU A 35 1.88 29.34 16.00
CA LEU A 35 1.63 28.05 15.37
C LEU A 35 2.67 27.68 14.30
N ARG A 36 3.12 28.65 13.50
CA ARG A 36 4.23 28.44 12.56
C ARG A 36 5.52 28.09 13.27
N GLY A 37 5.84 28.78 14.37
CA GLY A 37 7.01 28.46 15.19
C GLY A 37 6.96 27.04 15.78
N GLU A 38 5.79 26.57 16.20
CA GLU A 38 5.61 25.17 16.64
C GLU A 38 5.80 24.18 15.50
N ILE A 39 5.27 24.47 14.30
CA ILE A 39 5.49 23.64 13.10
C ILE A 39 6.99 23.59 12.76
N ASP A 40 7.67 24.73 12.76
CA ASP A 40 9.12 24.79 12.46
C ASP A 40 9.93 23.97 13.47
N ALA A 41 9.55 23.96 14.74
CA ALA A 41 10.19 23.14 15.77
C ALA A 41 9.95 21.64 15.55
N ILE A 42 8.72 21.23 15.18
CA ILE A 42 8.36 19.85 14.82
C ILE A 42 9.13 19.42 13.58
N ASP A 43 9.20 20.24 12.54
CA ASP A 43 9.94 19.93 11.32
C ASP A 43 11.44 19.73 11.60
N GLY A 44 12.03 20.51 12.49
CA GLY A 44 13.41 20.32 12.95
C GLY A 44 13.61 18.98 13.66
N GLU A 45 12.67 18.58 14.52
CA GLU A 45 12.72 17.27 15.18
C GLU A 45 12.53 16.12 14.17
N LEU A 46 11.57 16.22 13.24
CA LEU A 46 11.37 15.26 12.17
C LEU A 46 12.64 15.08 11.34
N ALA A 47 13.27 16.17 10.91
CA ALA A 47 14.51 16.12 10.16
C ALA A 47 15.63 15.37 10.92
N ARG A 48 15.78 15.65 12.22
CA ARG A 48 16.75 14.96 13.09
C ARG A 48 16.44 13.47 13.22
N LEU A 49 15.17 13.09 13.39
CA LEU A 49 14.74 11.69 13.51
C LEU A 49 14.92 10.93 12.17
N ILE A 50 14.61 11.56 11.06
CA ILE A 50 14.83 11.00 9.72
C ILE A 50 16.32 10.76 9.48
N ALA A 51 17.19 11.72 9.81
CA ALA A 51 18.64 11.56 9.69
C ALA A 51 19.16 10.40 10.55
N LYS A 52 18.70 10.31 11.82
CA LYS A 52 19.02 9.19 12.72
C LYS A 52 18.59 7.84 12.16
N ARG A 53 17.35 7.75 11.65
CA ARG A 53 16.80 6.54 11.02
C ARG A 53 17.64 6.11 9.81
N SER A 54 18.03 7.06 8.96
CA SER A 54 18.87 6.81 7.78
C SER A 54 20.26 6.28 8.19
N GLY A 55 20.83 6.79 9.27
CA GLY A 55 22.09 6.28 9.82
C GLY A 55 21.99 4.80 10.22
N PHE A 56 20.91 4.37 10.87
CA PHE A 56 20.68 2.95 11.18
C PHE A 56 20.49 2.10 9.92
N ALA A 57 19.82 2.61 8.90
CA ALA A 57 19.65 1.89 7.63
C ALA A 57 21.01 1.64 6.94
N HIS A 58 21.92 2.63 6.96
CA HIS A 58 23.28 2.46 6.47
C HIS A 58 24.07 1.43 7.28
N ALA A 59 23.98 1.46 8.60
CA ALA A 59 24.64 0.48 9.47
C ALA A 59 24.13 -0.95 9.20
N ILE A 60 22.82 -1.14 9.00
CA ILE A 60 22.25 -2.44 8.61
C ILE A 60 22.78 -2.88 7.24
N ALA A 61 22.84 -1.97 6.26
CA ALA A 61 23.39 -2.29 4.94
C ALA A 61 24.85 -2.76 5.02
N GLN A 62 25.68 -2.08 5.81
CA GLN A 62 27.08 -2.48 6.04
C GLN A 62 27.17 -3.84 6.75
N ALA A 63 26.38 -4.08 7.79
CA ALA A 63 26.35 -5.36 8.49
C ALA A 63 25.99 -6.53 7.56
N LYS A 64 25.02 -6.34 6.66
CA LYS A 64 24.64 -7.33 5.65
C LYS A 64 25.78 -7.64 4.67
N LEU A 65 26.50 -6.63 4.21
CA LEU A 65 27.67 -6.83 3.36
C LEU A 65 28.75 -7.66 4.07
N CYS A 66 28.98 -7.42 5.36
CA CYS A 66 29.96 -8.19 6.15
C CYS A 66 29.54 -9.66 6.36
N THR A 67 28.23 -9.96 6.39
CA THR A 67 27.72 -11.33 6.57
C THR A 67 27.47 -12.07 5.24
N GLY A 68 27.73 -11.41 4.11
CA GLY A 68 27.45 -11.97 2.78
C GLY A 68 25.94 -12.05 2.45
N ASP A 69 25.07 -11.45 3.27
CA ASP A 69 23.63 -11.31 3.00
C ASP A 69 23.42 -10.19 1.96
N ILE A 70 23.68 -10.53 0.70
CA ILE A 70 23.47 -9.63 -0.44
C ILE A 70 22.00 -9.64 -0.88
N GLY A 71 21.09 -10.04 0.00
CA GLY A 71 19.68 -10.18 -0.29
C GLY A 71 19.07 -8.95 -0.96
N PHE A 72 17.94 -9.16 -1.63
CA PHE A 72 17.21 -8.17 -2.43
C PHE A 72 16.90 -6.85 -1.67
N GLY A 73 16.92 -6.90 -0.33
CA GLY A 73 16.74 -5.75 0.57
C GLY A 73 15.28 -5.28 0.70
N TRP A 74 14.47 -5.46 -0.32
CA TRP A 74 13.06 -5.11 -0.30
C TRP A 74 12.25 -6.16 0.47
N ARG A 75 11.53 -5.73 1.52
CA ARG A 75 10.74 -6.59 2.42
C ARG A 75 9.31 -6.06 2.57
N PRO A 76 8.43 -6.33 1.59
CA PRO A 76 7.09 -5.76 1.55
C PRO A 76 6.22 -6.12 2.77
N ALA A 77 6.29 -7.34 3.29
CA ALA A 77 5.60 -7.72 4.52
C ALA A 77 6.00 -6.81 5.69
N ARG A 78 7.31 -6.59 5.86
CA ARG A 78 7.82 -5.70 6.91
C ARG A 78 7.40 -4.24 6.74
N GLU A 79 7.27 -3.77 5.50
CA GLU A 79 6.80 -2.41 5.21
C GLU A 79 5.37 -2.20 5.70
N VAL A 80 4.50 -3.18 5.44
CA VAL A 80 3.09 -3.14 5.90
C VAL A 80 2.98 -3.28 7.41
N GLU A 81 3.77 -4.16 8.05
CA GLU A 81 3.85 -4.26 9.52
C GLU A 81 4.22 -2.91 10.16
N ILE A 82 5.19 -2.20 9.58
CA ILE A 82 5.58 -0.86 10.06
C ILE A 82 4.41 0.11 9.95
N LEU A 83 3.72 0.14 8.81
CA LEU A 83 2.58 1.04 8.61
C LEU A 83 1.43 0.72 9.57
N ARG A 84 1.08 -0.56 9.76
CA ARG A 84 0.07 -0.98 10.75
C ARG A 84 0.44 -0.50 12.15
N SER A 85 1.68 -0.76 12.58
CA SER A 85 2.15 -0.35 13.90
C SER A 85 2.12 1.18 14.11
N ILE A 86 2.28 1.96 13.05
CA ILE A 86 2.19 3.42 13.10
C ILE A 86 0.73 3.85 13.24
N LEU A 87 -0.15 3.33 12.40
CA LEU A 87 -1.57 3.66 12.41
C LEU A 87 -2.27 3.19 13.69
N GLU A 88 -1.81 2.08 14.31
CA GLU A 88 -2.28 1.62 15.62
C GLU A 88 -1.89 2.59 16.75
N ARG A 89 -0.70 3.21 16.67
CA ARG A 89 -0.21 4.15 17.69
C ARG A 89 -0.78 5.56 17.52
N GLU A 90 -1.01 5.95 16.30
CA GLU A 90 -1.47 7.28 15.89
C GLU A 90 -2.72 7.14 15.01
N PRO A 91 -3.88 6.80 15.61
CA PRO A 91 -5.10 6.50 14.86
C PRO A 91 -5.70 7.71 14.12
N ASP A 92 -5.31 8.93 14.53
CA ASP A 92 -5.73 10.18 13.88
C ASP A 92 -4.85 10.52 12.66
N LEU A 93 -3.77 9.79 12.43
CA LEU A 93 -2.91 10.00 11.26
C LEU A 93 -3.59 9.43 10.01
N ASP A 94 -3.71 10.27 8.98
CA ASP A 94 -4.25 9.85 7.70
C ASP A 94 -3.43 8.69 7.10
N PRO A 95 -4.07 7.54 6.77
CA PRO A 95 -3.36 6.35 6.29
C PRO A 95 -2.60 6.57 4.97
N ASP A 96 -3.12 7.38 4.05
CA ASP A 96 -2.47 7.69 2.78
C ASP A 96 -1.25 8.58 2.99
N LEU A 97 -1.33 9.53 3.92
CA LEU A 97 -0.19 10.34 4.34
C LEU A 97 0.90 9.46 4.98
N ALA A 98 0.52 8.59 5.93
CA ALA A 98 1.45 7.66 6.55
C ALA A 98 2.15 6.79 5.49
N ALA A 99 1.40 6.17 4.59
CA ALA A 99 1.95 5.36 3.51
C ALA A 99 2.92 6.15 2.64
N THR A 100 2.59 7.37 2.26
CA THR A 100 3.43 8.24 1.42
C THR A 100 4.76 8.55 2.10
N VAL A 101 4.73 8.99 3.36
CA VAL A 101 5.93 9.36 4.11
C VAL A 101 6.84 8.15 4.34
N TRP A 102 6.29 7.04 4.85
CA TRP A 102 7.10 5.86 5.16
C TRP A 102 7.64 5.17 3.93
N ARG A 103 6.88 5.13 2.83
CA ARG A 103 7.40 4.61 1.56
C ARG A 103 8.56 5.44 1.02
N ALA A 104 8.51 6.77 1.12
CA ALA A 104 9.64 7.62 0.72
C ALA A 104 10.90 7.33 1.54
N LEU A 105 10.75 7.16 2.87
CA LEU A 105 11.86 6.81 3.76
C LEU A 105 12.43 5.40 3.48
N ILE A 106 11.58 4.43 3.16
CA ILE A 106 11.99 3.07 2.81
C ILE A 106 12.70 3.06 1.45
N ALA A 107 12.13 3.77 0.46
CA ALA A 107 12.72 3.89 -0.87
C ALA A 107 14.14 4.49 -0.82
N ALA A 108 14.35 5.53 0.00
CA ALA A 108 15.68 6.11 0.22
C ALA A 108 16.67 5.09 0.81
N ASN A 109 16.21 4.24 1.75
CA ASN A 109 17.04 3.19 2.30
C ASN A 109 17.40 2.10 1.27
N LEU A 110 16.44 1.73 0.39
CA LEU A 110 16.68 0.80 -0.71
C LEU A 110 17.69 1.36 -1.72
N ALA A 111 17.61 2.65 -2.02
CA ALA A 111 18.59 3.35 -2.84
C ALA A 111 20.02 3.24 -2.25
N ALA A 112 20.15 3.49 -0.95
CA ALA A 112 21.43 3.38 -0.22
C ALA A 112 22.00 1.95 -0.20
N GLN A 113 21.17 0.92 -0.37
CA GLN A 113 21.55 -0.48 -0.45
C GLN A 113 21.86 -0.97 -1.88
N GLY A 114 22.05 -0.06 -2.83
CA GLY A 114 22.40 -0.37 -4.22
C GLY A 114 21.21 -0.24 -5.19
N GLY A 115 20.09 0.29 -4.72
CA GLY A 115 18.93 0.61 -5.55
C GLY A 115 18.20 -0.61 -6.12
N LEU A 116 17.16 -0.33 -6.86
CA LEU A 116 16.30 -1.28 -7.55
C LEU A 116 16.08 -0.84 -9.00
N GLU A 117 15.81 -1.77 -9.87
CA GLU A 117 15.31 -1.49 -11.21
C GLU A 117 13.79 -1.73 -11.22
N ILE A 118 13.04 -0.66 -11.46
CA ILE A 118 11.58 -0.70 -11.45
C ILE A 118 11.08 -0.77 -12.89
N ILE A 119 10.29 -1.77 -13.22
CA ILE A 119 9.72 -1.95 -14.55
C ILE A 119 8.20 -1.86 -14.42
N THR A 120 7.58 -1.00 -15.21
CA THR A 120 6.15 -0.74 -15.09
C THR A 120 5.47 -0.71 -16.45
N THR A 121 4.17 -0.92 -16.50
CA THR A 121 3.36 -0.53 -17.66
C THR A 121 3.03 0.95 -17.58
N LEU A 122 2.62 1.55 -18.71
CA LEU A 122 2.23 2.96 -18.74
C LEU A 122 1.09 3.26 -17.74
N GLU A 123 0.12 2.35 -17.62
CA GLU A 123 -1.03 2.47 -16.73
C GLU A 123 -0.65 2.46 -15.24
N ALA A 124 0.38 1.70 -14.87
CA ALA A 124 0.84 1.58 -13.50
C ALA A 124 2.01 2.54 -13.15
N ALA A 125 2.49 3.34 -14.09
CA ALA A 125 3.70 4.16 -13.94
C ALA A 125 3.61 5.17 -12.77
N THR A 126 2.45 5.76 -12.52
CA THR A 126 2.24 6.66 -11.39
C THR A 126 2.41 5.93 -10.06
N TRP A 127 1.85 4.74 -9.94
CA TRP A 127 1.93 3.92 -8.73
C TRP A 127 3.33 3.35 -8.49
N ALA A 128 4.06 3.02 -9.56
CA ALA A 128 5.47 2.65 -9.48
C ALA A 128 6.33 3.80 -8.89
N ARG A 129 6.11 5.03 -9.36
CA ARG A 129 6.80 6.21 -8.84
C ARG A 129 6.44 6.51 -7.39
N LEU A 130 5.17 6.41 -7.02
CA LEU A 130 4.74 6.60 -5.63
C LEU A 130 5.32 5.53 -4.69
N ALA A 131 5.44 4.29 -5.16
CA ALA A 131 5.99 3.20 -4.36
C ALA A 131 7.51 3.30 -4.17
N PHE A 132 8.25 3.77 -5.19
CA PHE A 132 9.71 3.64 -5.25
C PHE A 132 10.44 4.92 -5.65
N SER A 133 9.88 6.10 -5.41
CA SER A 133 10.32 7.40 -5.95
C SER A 133 11.86 7.62 -6.01
N THR A 134 12.59 7.18 -5.01
CA THR A 134 14.05 7.35 -4.90
C THR A 134 14.81 6.00 -4.86
N ALA A 135 14.10 4.85 -4.91
CA ALA A 135 14.71 3.53 -4.74
C ALA A 135 15.56 3.09 -5.94
N GLY A 136 15.36 3.68 -7.13
CA GLY A 136 16.08 3.29 -8.33
C GLY A 136 15.52 3.89 -9.60
N GLN A 137 15.93 3.32 -10.74
CA GLN A 137 15.47 3.75 -12.06
C GLN A 137 14.14 3.08 -12.41
N THR A 138 13.23 3.85 -13.01
CA THR A 138 11.93 3.34 -13.47
C THR A 138 11.89 3.33 -14.99
N HIS A 139 11.57 2.17 -15.56
CA HIS A 139 11.45 1.92 -16.99
C HIS A 139 10.01 1.53 -17.33
N VAL A 140 9.46 2.11 -18.39
CA VAL A 140 8.14 1.73 -18.91
C VAL A 140 8.34 0.65 -19.97
N ALA A 141 7.78 -0.53 -19.73
CA ALA A 141 7.80 -1.62 -20.69
C ALA A 141 6.74 -1.41 -21.77
N GLU A 142 7.01 -1.90 -22.98
CA GLU A 142 6.10 -1.82 -24.12
C GLU A 142 4.84 -2.68 -23.95
N SER A 143 4.92 -3.72 -23.11
CA SER A 143 3.80 -4.62 -22.82
C SER A 143 3.98 -5.32 -21.47
N GLU A 144 2.88 -5.89 -20.93
CA GLU A 144 2.92 -6.79 -19.77
C GLU A 144 3.87 -7.99 -19.97
N GLN A 145 3.94 -8.51 -21.20
CA GLN A 145 4.82 -9.62 -21.54
C GLN A 145 6.29 -9.20 -21.41
N ALA A 146 6.67 -8.07 -22.01
CA ALA A 146 8.02 -7.53 -21.94
C ALA A 146 8.43 -7.20 -20.49
N LEU A 147 7.48 -6.71 -19.67
CA LEU A 147 7.70 -6.49 -18.24
C LEU A 147 8.04 -7.81 -17.52
N LEU A 148 7.21 -8.85 -17.69
CA LEU A 148 7.42 -10.13 -17.02
C LEU A 148 8.74 -10.79 -17.47
N GLU A 149 9.06 -10.74 -18.76
CA GLU A 149 10.34 -11.21 -19.31
C GLU A 149 11.52 -10.46 -18.69
N ALA A 150 11.43 -9.15 -18.61
CA ALA A 150 12.50 -8.35 -18.01
C ALA A 150 12.73 -8.73 -16.53
N LEU A 151 11.68 -9.06 -15.76
CA LEU A 151 11.82 -9.49 -14.36
C LEU A 151 12.62 -10.79 -14.23
N THR A 152 12.57 -11.69 -15.22
CA THR A 152 13.34 -12.93 -15.18
C THR A 152 14.84 -12.73 -15.45
N GLN A 153 15.24 -11.57 -15.97
CA GLN A 153 16.62 -11.28 -16.35
C GLN A 153 17.51 -10.74 -15.22
N GLY A 154 16.92 -10.45 -14.03
CA GLY A 154 17.69 -9.88 -12.92
C GLY A 154 17.02 -10.08 -11.57
N GLU A 155 17.86 -10.09 -10.51
CA GLU A 155 17.40 -10.36 -9.14
C GLU A 155 16.89 -9.10 -8.42
N ARG A 156 17.32 -7.90 -8.84
CA ARG A 156 16.97 -6.62 -8.19
C ARG A 156 15.92 -5.84 -8.97
N ARG A 157 14.99 -6.56 -9.61
CA ARG A 157 13.93 -6.00 -10.44
C ARG A 157 12.57 -6.15 -9.78
N ILE A 158 11.78 -5.08 -9.82
CA ILE A 158 10.39 -5.07 -9.37
C ILE A 158 9.51 -4.62 -10.53
N GLY A 159 8.50 -5.42 -10.84
CA GLY A 159 7.42 -5.08 -11.77
C GLY A 159 6.29 -4.35 -11.04
N CYS A 160 5.74 -3.32 -11.66
CA CYS A 160 4.51 -2.69 -11.22
C CYS A 160 3.45 -2.86 -12.31
N LEU A 161 2.40 -3.62 -12.00
CA LEU A 161 1.30 -3.96 -12.89
C LEU A 161 -0.01 -3.40 -12.35
N PRO A 162 -0.94 -2.96 -13.19
CA PRO A 162 -2.22 -2.43 -12.73
C PRO A 162 -3.04 -3.51 -12.03
N TRP A 163 -3.94 -3.09 -11.14
CA TRP A 163 -4.92 -4.00 -10.54
C TRP A 163 -5.71 -4.72 -11.63
N PRO A 164 -5.94 -6.05 -11.52
CA PRO A 164 -6.41 -6.89 -12.62
C PRO A 164 -7.93 -6.76 -12.90
N VAL A 165 -8.39 -5.56 -13.21
CA VAL A 165 -9.74 -5.26 -13.66
C VAL A 165 -9.76 -4.75 -15.10
N GLY A 166 -10.92 -4.64 -15.73
CA GLY A 166 -11.05 -4.00 -17.04
C GLY A 166 -10.33 -4.70 -18.20
N GLY A 167 -10.15 -6.02 -18.12
CA GLY A 167 -9.53 -6.80 -19.20
C GLY A 167 -8.03 -7.02 -19.06
N GLN A 168 -7.43 -6.63 -17.94
CA GLN A 168 -6.02 -6.90 -17.63
C GLN A 168 -5.76 -8.42 -17.60
N THR A 169 -4.73 -8.86 -18.33
CA THR A 169 -4.45 -10.28 -18.57
C THR A 169 -3.12 -10.77 -18.02
N TRP A 170 -2.32 -9.90 -17.42
CA TRP A 170 -0.95 -10.20 -16.97
C TRP A 170 -0.89 -11.42 -16.02
N TRP A 171 -1.88 -11.61 -15.16
CA TRP A 171 -1.94 -12.75 -14.24
C TRP A 171 -2.03 -14.10 -14.97
N ARG A 172 -2.69 -14.16 -16.14
CA ARG A 172 -2.73 -15.37 -16.97
C ARG A 172 -1.35 -15.71 -17.53
N LYS A 173 -0.57 -14.71 -17.91
CA LYS A 173 0.81 -14.92 -18.38
C LYS A 173 1.66 -15.50 -17.25
N MET A 174 1.47 -15.07 -16.00
CA MET A 174 2.13 -15.62 -14.82
C MET A 174 1.76 -17.09 -14.55
N MET A 175 0.67 -17.62 -15.09
CA MET A 175 0.37 -19.05 -15.02
C MET A 175 1.29 -19.90 -15.91
N ASN A 176 1.99 -19.30 -16.86
CA ASN A 176 2.98 -19.98 -17.69
C ASN A 176 4.22 -20.34 -16.86
N GLY A 177 4.76 -21.55 -17.05
CA GLY A 177 5.96 -22.04 -16.38
C GLY A 177 7.20 -21.15 -16.57
N ALA A 178 7.27 -20.37 -17.66
CA ALA A 178 8.36 -19.40 -17.90
C ALA A 178 8.45 -18.31 -16.81
N PHE A 179 7.36 -18.05 -16.08
CA PHE A 179 7.28 -17.05 -15.00
C PHE A 179 7.00 -17.70 -13.63
N ALA A 180 7.41 -18.97 -13.47
CA ALA A 180 7.09 -19.77 -12.28
C ALA A 180 7.70 -19.21 -10.98
N ASP A 181 8.78 -18.46 -11.09
CA ASP A 181 9.50 -17.83 -9.97
C ASP A 181 9.13 -16.36 -9.73
N LEU A 182 8.17 -15.83 -10.48
CA LEU A 182 7.61 -14.50 -10.25
C LEU A 182 6.37 -14.57 -9.37
N TYR A 183 6.30 -13.67 -8.40
CA TYR A 183 5.17 -13.57 -7.46
C TYR A 183 4.76 -12.12 -7.25
N VAL A 184 3.46 -11.88 -7.07
CA VAL A 184 2.97 -10.66 -6.45
C VAL A 184 3.44 -10.66 -5.00
N CYS A 185 4.06 -9.57 -4.57
CA CYS A 185 4.64 -9.44 -3.23
C CYS A 185 4.07 -8.26 -2.44
N ALA A 186 3.47 -7.28 -3.11
CA ALA A 186 2.89 -6.11 -2.46
C ALA A 186 1.78 -5.48 -3.30
N ALA A 187 1.03 -4.58 -2.66
CA ALA A 187 0.06 -3.69 -3.29
C ALA A 187 0.53 -2.22 -3.26
N SER A 188 0.01 -1.41 -4.16
CA SER A 188 0.20 0.04 -4.17
C SER A 188 -1.12 0.75 -4.46
N PRO A 189 -1.59 1.68 -3.58
CA PRO A 189 -1.09 1.95 -2.23
C PRO A 189 -1.26 0.75 -1.27
N PRO A 190 -0.47 0.66 -0.19
CA PRO A 190 -0.52 -0.47 0.74
C PRO A 190 -1.48 -0.24 1.92
N VAL A 191 -2.55 0.49 1.73
CA VAL A 191 -3.51 0.88 2.78
C VAL A 191 -4.94 0.51 2.38
N ARG A 192 -5.78 0.28 3.40
CA ARG A 192 -7.20 -0.12 3.23
C ARG A 192 -8.16 1.04 2.98
N SER A 193 -7.66 2.27 2.84
CA SER A 193 -8.48 3.46 2.55
C SER A 193 -9.22 3.38 1.20
N HIS A 194 -8.81 2.46 0.33
CA HIS A 194 -9.41 2.25 -1.00
C HIS A 194 -10.13 0.90 -1.10
N SER A 195 -11.13 0.82 -1.98
CA SER A 195 -11.89 -0.42 -2.24
C SER A 195 -11.03 -1.54 -2.83
N ALA A 196 -9.97 -1.19 -3.55
CA ALA A 196 -8.95 -2.11 -4.09
C ALA A 196 -7.64 -1.35 -4.29
N PRO A 197 -6.49 -2.04 -4.29
CA PRO A 197 -5.23 -1.46 -4.73
C PRO A 197 -5.31 -0.96 -6.17
N ALA A 198 -4.53 0.04 -6.51
CA ALA A 198 -4.44 0.53 -7.89
C ALA A 198 -3.45 -0.29 -8.72
N ALA A 199 -2.42 -0.83 -8.08
CA ALA A 199 -1.40 -1.65 -8.71
C ALA A 199 -0.87 -2.75 -7.78
N LEU A 200 -0.26 -3.76 -8.37
CA LEU A 200 0.42 -4.85 -7.69
C LEU A 200 1.91 -4.86 -8.06
N LEU A 201 2.73 -5.18 -7.08
CA LEU A 201 4.18 -5.22 -7.22
C LEU A 201 4.64 -6.68 -7.31
N VAL A 202 5.34 -7.00 -8.39
CA VAL A 202 5.77 -8.36 -8.76
C VAL A 202 7.29 -8.43 -8.71
N ALA A 203 7.82 -9.49 -8.13
CA ALA A 203 9.26 -9.73 -8.10
C ALA A 203 9.59 -11.23 -8.14
N ARG A 204 10.86 -11.53 -8.39
CA ARG A 204 11.42 -12.88 -8.36
C ARG A 204 11.77 -13.26 -6.91
N ARG A 205 10.75 -13.35 -6.06
CA ARG A 205 10.89 -13.77 -4.67
C ARG A 205 9.57 -14.32 -4.12
N LEU A 206 9.68 -15.25 -3.20
CA LEU A 206 8.52 -15.73 -2.45
C LEU A 206 7.99 -14.62 -1.52
N PRO A 207 6.68 -14.40 -1.47
CA PRO A 207 6.07 -13.52 -0.48
C PRO A 207 6.31 -14.03 0.94
N GLU A 208 6.48 -13.10 1.89
CA GLU A 208 6.54 -13.36 3.31
C GLU A 208 5.20 -13.04 3.96
N SER A 209 4.82 -13.76 5.02
CA SER A 209 3.61 -13.42 5.79
C SER A 209 3.83 -12.16 6.62
N SER A 210 2.77 -11.34 6.73
CA SER A 210 2.71 -10.16 7.58
C SER A 210 1.62 -10.27 8.68
N GLY A 211 0.96 -11.44 8.76
CA GLY A 211 -0.10 -11.72 9.75
C GLY A 211 -1.53 -11.44 9.28
N ASP A 212 -1.74 -10.47 8.39
CA ASP A 212 -3.04 -10.17 7.77
C ASP A 212 -2.84 -9.96 6.27
N ASP A 213 -2.92 -11.05 5.55
CA ASP A 213 -2.46 -11.18 4.18
C ASP A 213 -3.59 -11.57 3.24
N ILE A 214 -3.43 -11.24 1.96
CA ILE A 214 -4.32 -11.62 0.87
C ILE A 214 -3.51 -12.42 -0.15
N THR A 215 -3.81 -13.71 -0.29
CA THR A 215 -3.20 -14.57 -1.32
C THR A 215 -3.98 -14.48 -2.62
N LEU A 216 -3.28 -14.38 -3.73
CA LEU A 216 -3.83 -14.44 -5.08
C LEU A 216 -3.64 -15.83 -5.66
N LEU A 217 -4.74 -16.46 -6.04
CA LEU A 217 -4.80 -17.76 -6.72
C LEU A 217 -5.36 -17.59 -8.13
N ALA A 218 -4.76 -18.25 -9.10
CA ALA A 218 -5.28 -18.31 -10.46
C ALA A 218 -5.46 -19.75 -10.92
N GLY A 219 -6.50 -20.00 -11.72
CA GLY A 219 -6.80 -21.34 -12.23
C GLY A 219 -8.22 -21.45 -12.79
N PRO A 220 -8.69 -22.68 -13.09
CA PRO A 220 -10.04 -22.92 -13.55
C PRO A 220 -11.07 -22.42 -12.55
N THR A 221 -12.03 -21.62 -12.98
CA THR A 221 -13.06 -21.01 -12.13
C THR A 221 -13.80 -22.03 -11.28
N SER A 222 -14.13 -23.19 -11.86
CA SER A 222 -14.84 -24.28 -11.17
C SER A 222 -14.08 -24.86 -9.97
N ILE A 223 -12.75 -24.82 -10.00
CA ILE A 223 -11.89 -25.34 -8.93
C ILE A 223 -11.62 -24.24 -7.89
N LEU A 224 -11.43 -23.01 -8.33
CA LEU A 224 -11.14 -21.88 -7.46
C LEU A 224 -12.28 -21.54 -6.50
N THR A 225 -13.54 -21.62 -6.95
CA THR A 225 -14.71 -21.27 -6.12
C THR A 225 -14.81 -22.10 -4.82
N VAL A 226 -14.18 -23.28 -4.77
CA VAL A 226 -14.14 -24.15 -3.57
C VAL A 226 -13.14 -23.62 -2.52
N GLN A 227 -12.25 -22.67 -2.86
CA GLN A 227 -11.20 -22.20 -1.96
C GLN A 227 -11.65 -21.09 -0.99
N GLY A 228 -12.90 -20.63 -1.08
CA GLY A 228 -13.46 -19.68 -0.12
C GLY A 228 -12.90 -18.25 -0.26
N GLY A 229 -12.69 -17.80 -1.49
CA GLY A 229 -12.22 -16.46 -1.80
C GLY A 229 -13.18 -15.67 -2.69
N GLN A 230 -12.75 -14.46 -3.07
CA GLN A 230 -13.48 -13.58 -4.00
C GLN A 230 -12.78 -13.56 -5.36
N VAL A 231 -13.53 -13.85 -6.42
CA VAL A 231 -13.05 -13.68 -7.81
C VAL A 231 -12.92 -12.18 -8.10
N ILE A 232 -11.74 -11.74 -8.54
CA ILE A 232 -11.44 -10.35 -8.89
C ILE A 232 -11.29 -10.13 -10.39
N SER A 233 -10.98 -11.19 -11.14
CA SER A 233 -10.91 -11.17 -12.60
C SER A 233 -11.25 -12.54 -13.16
N ALA A 234 -11.94 -12.59 -14.30
CA ALA A 234 -12.25 -13.83 -15.01
C ALA A 234 -12.11 -13.63 -16.52
N ILE A 235 -11.47 -14.59 -17.18
CA ILE A 235 -11.25 -14.58 -18.64
C ILE A 235 -11.43 -16.01 -19.16
N GLY A 236 -12.53 -16.25 -19.85
CA GLY A 236 -12.93 -17.58 -20.27
C GLY A 236 -13.24 -18.47 -19.07
N ASP A 237 -12.60 -19.63 -19.01
CA ASP A 237 -12.72 -20.61 -17.92
C ASP A 237 -11.72 -20.36 -16.77
N GLN A 238 -10.85 -19.37 -16.88
CA GLN A 238 -9.82 -19.06 -15.91
C GLN A 238 -10.20 -17.83 -15.09
N SER A 239 -9.93 -17.89 -13.79
CA SER A 239 -10.15 -16.78 -12.87
C SER A 239 -8.93 -16.49 -12.05
N LEU A 240 -8.84 -15.22 -11.59
CA LEU A 240 -7.97 -14.78 -10.52
C LEU A 240 -8.84 -14.51 -9.28
N MET A 241 -8.47 -15.09 -8.15
CA MET A 241 -9.18 -15.02 -6.89
C MET A 241 -8.28 -14.46 -5.81
N GLN A 242 -8.82 -13.63 -4.94
CA GLN A 242 -8.19 -13.24 -3.68
C GLN A 242 -8.76 -14.06 -2.51
N VAL A 243 -7.89 -14.55 -1.65
CA VAL A 243 -8.24 -15.29 -0.44
C VAL A 243 -7.67 -14.54 0.76
N PRO A 244 -8.49 -14.17 1.78
CA PRO A 244 -8.07 -13.32 2.90
C PRO A 244 -7.27 -14.11 3.94
N ARG A 245 -6.16 -14.70 3.53
CA ARG A 245 -5.18 -15.39 4.37
C ARG A 245 -3.86 -15.58 3.63
N PHE A 246 -2.78 -15.77 4.36
CA PHE A 246 -1.54 -16.28 3.79
C PHE A 246 -1.67 -17.77 3.48
N ILE A 247 -1.28 -18.15 2.26
CA ILE A 247 -1.14 -19.57 1.88
C ILE A 247 0.33 -19.80 1.58
N ASP A 248 0.99 -20.60 2.41
CA ASP A 248 2.42 -20.87 2.33
C ASP A 248 2.79 -21.59 1.00
N ALA A 249 4.07 -21.47 0.64
CA ALA A 249 4.63 -22.13 -0.54
C ALA A 249 4.49 -23.67 -0.46
N ASP A 250 4.59 -24.22 0.75
CA ASP A 250 4.54 -25.67 0.99
C ASP A 250 3.12 -26.25 0.93
N VAL A 251 2.09 -25.40 0.89
CA VAL A 251 0.71 -25.89 0.79
C VAL A 251 0.45 -26.41 -0.62
N LEU A 252 0.10 -27.67 -0.71
CA LEU A 252 -0.31 -28.30 -1.98
C LEU A 252 -1.66 -27.73 -2.43
N LEU A 253 -1.65 -27.09 -3.59
CA LEU A 253 -2.84 -26.59 -4.25
C LEU A 253 -3.42 -27.66 -5.18
N PRO A 254 -4.74 -27.68 -5.41
CA PRO A 254 -5.35 -28.54 -6.41
C PRO A 254 -4.71 -28.37 -7.78
N SER A 255 -4.67 -29.44 -8.58
CA SER A 255 -4.12 -29.42 -9.94
C SER A 255 -4.77 -28.31 -10.78
N GLY A 256 -3.96 -27.56 -11.50
CA GLY A 256 -4.39 -26.42 -12.31
C GLY A 256 -4.54 -25.09 -11.55
N ILE A 257 -4.45 -25.08 -10.22
CA ILE A 257 -4.38 -23.83 -9.45
C ILE A 257 -2.92 -23.43 -9.23
N ARG A 258 -2.64 -22.16 -9.46
CA ARG A 258 -1.35 -21.54 -9.15
C ARG A 258 -1.51 -20.41 -8.16
N ARG A 259 -0.58 -20.33 -7.20
CA ARG A 259 -0.38 -19.14 -6.38
C ARG A 259 0.34 -18.09 -7.23
N ILE A 260 -0.35 -16.98 -7.48
CA ILE A 260 0.21 -15.82 -8.20
C ILE A 260 1.04 -14.96 -7.26
N GLY A 261 0.74 -15.01 -5.96
CA GLY A 261 1.48 -14.30 -4.93
C GLY A 261 0.65 -13.95 -3.73
N CYS A 262 1.16 -13.05 -2.91
CA CYS A 262 0.49 -12.56 -1.72
C CYS A 262 0.84 -11.08 -1.52
N PHE A 263 -0.10 -10.32 -0.98
CA PHE A 263 0.12 -8.95 -0.55
C PHE A 263 -0.65 -8.68 0.73
N ALA A 264 -0.30 -7.59 1.40
CA ALA A 264 -0.98 -7.13 2.59
C ALA A 264 -1.31 -5.64 2.48
N LEU A 265 -2.27 -5.20 3.30
CA LEU A 265 -2.67 -3.80 3.45
C LEU A 265 -2.62 -3.41 4.92
N ALA A 266 -2.23 -2.17 5.18
CA ALA A 266 -2.26 -1.56 6.51
C ALA A 266 -3.64 -0.96 6.81
#